data_5a7ddc618bcedf7d5b530a5555f0d14d
#
_entry.id   5a7ddc618bcedf7d5b530a5555f0d14d
#
_cell.length_a   1.000
_cell.length_b   1.000
_cell.length_c   1.000
_cell.angle_alpha   90.00
_cell.angle_beta   90.00
_cell.angle_gamma   90.00
#
_symmetry.space_group_name_H-M   'P 1'
#
loop_
_entity.id
_entity.type
_entity.pdbx_description
1 polymer ?
#
loop_
_entity_poly.entity_id
_entity_poly.type
_entity_poly.pdbx_seq_one_letter_code
_entity_poly.pdbx_strand_id
1 'polypeptide(L)'
;ANINDRPSAVRYPRGEGIGIDLPIKGVPLEIGKGRVLRKGNTVAVLSLGGRLSESLLAADDLATRGLMITIADARFAKPIDEQLIQELASSHDILIVIEEGSVGGFSSHVLDFLTNKGLLDGTLKVRTMCLPDRFLDHNSPEVQYKEAGLDSEHIVKTALSALGHKDVVKPVSA
;
A
#
# COMPACT_ATOMS: atom_id res chain seq x y z
N ALA A 1 -21.11 7.11 6.44
CA ALA A 1 -22.42 7.28 7.11
C ALA A 1 -23.15 8.57 6.65
N ASN A 2 -22.43 9.58 6.19
CA ASN A 2 -23.03 10.84 5.70
C ASN A 2 -23.33 10.86 4.19
N ILE A 3 -23.04 9.80 3.47
CA ILE A 3 -23.34 9.69 2.04
C ILE A 3 -24.80 9.25 1.89
N ASN A 4 -25.67 10.17 1.41
CA ASN A 4 -27.13 9.95 1.28
C ASN A 4 -27.61 9.92 -0.17
N ASP A 5 -26.75 10.25 -1.13
CA ASP A 5 -27.09 10.42 -2.54
C ASP A 5 -26.67 9.22 -3.42
N ARG A 6 -25.94 8.27 -2.84
CA ARG A 6 -25.42 7.09 -3.56
C ARG A 6 -25.07 5.94 -2.60
N PRO A 7 -25.00 4.70 -3.11
CA PRO A 7 -24.48 3.58 -2.33
C PRO A 7 -23.04 3.81 -1.89
N SER A 8 -22.72 3.40 -0.67
CA SER A 8 -21.37 3.42 -0.12
C SER A 8 -21.05 2.12 0.62
N ALA A 9 -19.80 1.72 0.62
CA ALA A 9 -19.33 0.55 1.34
C ALA A 9 -18.06 0.90 2.14
N VAL A 10 -18.03 0.44 3.39
CA VAL A 10 -16.86 0.52 4.26
C VAL A 10 -16.33 -0.89 4.47
N ARG A 11 -15.06 -1.12 4.13
CA ARG A 11 -14.38 -2.38 4.37
C ARG A 11 -13.40 -2.21 5.52
N TYR A 12 -13.41 -3.12 6.46
CA TYR A 12 -12.49 -3.17 7.59
C TYR A 12 -12.08 -4.63 7.88
N PRO A 13 -10.87 -4.88 8.39
CA PRO A 13 -10.41 -6.21 8.73
C PRO A 13 -11.20 -6.77 9.92
N ARG A 14 -11.32 -8.10 9.98
CA ARG A 14 -11.79 -8.80 11.18
C ARG A 14 -10.62 -8.94 12.15
N GLY A 15 -10.72 -8.28 13.30
CA GLY A 15 -9.67 -8.30 14.31
C GLY A 15 -9.80 -7.13 15.26
N GLU A 16 -8.82 -7.00 16.14
CA GLU A 16 -8.71 -5.87 17.05
C GLU A 16 -8.11 -4.65 16.33
N GLY A 17 -8.50 -3.46 16.76
CA GLY A 17 -7.88 -2.22 16.29
C GLY A 17 -6.46 -2.07 16.82
N ILE A 18 -5.67 -1.20 16.18
CA ILE A 18 -4.26 -0.94 16.55
C ILE A 18 -4.10 -0.11 17.83
N GLY A 19 -5.18 0.11 18.59
CA GLY A 19 -5.13 0.73 19.92
C GLY A 19 -4.87 2.25 19.92
N ILE A 20 -5.21 2.96 18.84
CA ILE A 20 -5.11 4.42 18.81
C ILE A 20 -6.28 5.07 19.55
N ASP A 21 -6.01 6.19 20.21
CA ASP A 21 -7.05 7.00 20.82
C ASP A 21 -7.99 7.56 19.73
N LEU A 22 -9.28 7.29 19.91
CA LEU A 22 -10.29 7.80 19.00
C LEU A 22 -10.72 9.22 19.41
N PRO A 23 -10.89 10.14 18.46
CA PRO A 23 -11.42 11.46 18.75
C PRO A 23 -12.86 11.35 19.22
N ILE A 24 -13.28 12.25 20.13
CA ILE A 24 -14.67 12.30 20.66
C ILE A 24 -15.67 12.44 19.52
N LYS A 25 -15.31 13.15 18.45
CA LYS A 25 -16.12 13.34 17.25
C LYS A 25 -15.28 13.02 16.01
N GLY A 26 -15.77 12.07 15.22
CA GLY A 26 -15.15 11.76 13.92
C GLY A 26 -15.27 12.92 12.93
N VAL A 27 -14.24 13.12 12.14
CA VAL A 27 -14.23 14.07 11.03
C VAL A 27 -14.46 13.29 9.73
N PRO A 28 -15.49 13.59 8.93
CA PRO A 28 -15.70 12.95 7.65
C PRO A 28 -14.48 13.10 6.74
N LEU A 29 -14.09 12.01 6.08
CA LEU A 29 -13.02 12.05 5.09
C LEU A 29 -13.55 12.68 3.80
N GLU A 30 -12.71 13.46 3.12
CA GLU A 30 -12.99 13.89 1.76
C GLU A 30 -12.95 12.68 0.82
N ILE A 31 -14.06 12.49 0.07
CA ILE A 31 -14.23 11.32 -0.80
C ILE A 31 -13.14 11.28 -1.87
N GLY A 32 -12.48 10.13 -2.00
CA GLY A 32 -11.43 9.93 -2.99
C GLY A 32 -10.12 10.68 -2.69
N LYS A 33 -9.91 11.11 -1.44
CA LYS A 33 -8.67 11.77 -1.03
C LYS A 33 -7.86 10.90 -0.06
N GLY A 34 -6.66 10.58 -0.50
CA GLY A 34 -5.62 9.97 0.31
C GLY A 34 -4.85 11.01 1.14
N ARG A 35 -3.76 10.58 1.73
CA ARG A 35 -2.83 11.47 2.46
C ARG A 35 -1.41 10.93 2.45
N VAL A 36 -0.43 11.80 2.51
CA VAL A 36 0.97 11.45 2.74
C VAL A 36 1.26 11.54 4.24
N LEU A 37 1.79 10.46 4.81
CA LEU A 37 2.17 10.36 6.22
C LEU A 37 3.66 10.58 6.46
N ARG A 38 4.49 10.15 5.51
CA ARG A 38 5.94 10.37 5.51
C ARG A 38 6.39 10.76 4.11
N LYS A 39 7.42 11.59 4.03
CA LYS A 39 8.04 11.99 2.76
C LYS A 39 9.43 11.40 2.65
N GLY A 40 9.74 10.89 1.50
CA GLY A 40 11.03 10.38 1.06
C GLY A 40 11.27 10.73 -0.41
N ASN A 41 12.25 10.12 -1.05
CA ASN A 41 12.67 10.56 -2.38
C ASN A 41 12.48 9.50 -3.47
N THR A 42 13.06 8.30 -3.27
CA THR A 42 13.23 7.32 -4.35
C THR A 42 12.10 6.30 -4.42
N VAL A 43 11.59 5.90 -3.25
CA VAL A 43 10.55 4.88 -3.13
C VAL A 43 9.31 5.47 -2.48
N ALA A 44 8.14 5.24 -3.08
CA ALA A 44 6.85 5.51 -2.48
C ALA A 44 6.09 4.19 -2.23
N VAL A 45 5.43 4.11 -1.09
CA VAL A 45 4.45 3.06 -0.76
C VAL A 45 3.08 3.69 -0.65
N LEU A 46 2.16 3.26 -1.51
CA LEU A 46 0.75 3.61 -1.46
C LEU A 46 -0.02 2.45 -0.85
N SER A 47 -0.47 2.62 0.39
CA SER A 47 -1.14 1.58 1.17
C SER A 47 -2.64 1.80 1.19
N LEU A 48 -3.42 0.74 1.00
CA LEU A 48 -4.86 0.73 1.24
C LEU A 48 -5.20 -0.19 2.41
N GLY A 49 -5.80 0.37 3.47
CA GLY A 49 -6.32 -0.40 4.60
C GLY A 49 -5.27 -0.78 5.64
N GLY A 50 -5.40 -1.96 6.23
CA GLY A 50 -4.65 -2.38 7.42
C GLY A 50 -3.15 -2.54 7.24
N ARG A 51 -2.65 -2.62 5.98
CA ARG A 51 -1.20 -2.72 5.73
C ARG A 51 -0.45 -1.41 5.94
N LEU A 52 -1.14 -0.33 6.30
CA LEU A 52 -0.52 0.96 6.59
C LEU A 52 0.46 0.90 7.78
N SER A 53 0.12 0.17 8.84
CA SER A 53 1.02 -0.04 9.99
C SER A 53 2.31 -0.74 9.57
N GLU A 54 2.21 -1.79 8.78
CA GLU A 54 3.37 -2.52 8.25
C GLU A 54 4.22 -1.64 7.33
N SER A 55 3.58 -0.78 6.53
CA SER A 55 4.28 0.18 5.67
C SER A 55 5.07 1.21 6.49
N LEU A 56 4.55 1.65 7.64
CA LEU A 56 5.24 2.56 8.55
C LEU A 56 6.42 1.88 9.24
N LEU A 57 6.26 0.62 9.70
CA LEU A 57 7.36 -0.18 10.26
C LEU A 57 8.47 -0.43 9.23
N ALA A 58 8.08 -0.74 7.98
CA ALA A 58 9.05 -0.88 6.89
C ALA A 58 9.83 0.42 6.62
N ALA A 59 9.14 1.58 6.70
CA ALA A 59 9.81 2.87 6.57
C ALA A 59 10.79 3.15 7.71
N ASP A 60 10.49 2.72 8.94
CA ASP A 60 11.41 2.83 10.07
C ASP A 60 12.66 1.97 9.86
N ASP A 61 12.49 0.70 9.43
CA ASP A 61 13.63 -0.18 9.11
C ASP A 61 14.49 0.40 7.97
N LEU A 62 13.89 0.82 6.87
CA LEU A 62 14.62 1.40 5.74
C LEU A 62 15.34 2.70 6.12
N ALA A 63 14.77 3.51 7.01
CA ALA A 63 15.42 4.71 7.52
C ALA A 63 16.71 4.39 8.30
N THR A 64 16.75 3.29 9.07
CA THR A 64 17.99 2.84 9.74
C THR A 64 19.11 2.48 8.76
N ARG A 65 18.74 2.17 7.53
CA ARG A 65 19.65 1.85 6.42
C ARG A 65 19.95 3.07 5.53
N GLY A 66 19.52 4.28 5.95
CA GLY A 66 19.71 5.52 5.22
C GLY A 66 18.76 5.75 4.05
N LEU A 67 17.70 4.96 3.93
CA LEU A 67 16.69 5.07 2.87
C LEU A 67 15.38 5.65 3.40
N MET A 68 15.15 6.92 3.15
CA MET A 68 13.89 7.60 3.48
C MET A 68 12.87 7.38 2.38
N ILE A 69 11.78 6.69 2.67
CA ILE A 69 10.70 6.40 1.71
C ILE A 69 9.45 7.19 1.99
N THR A 70 8.66 7.47 0.96
CA THR A 70 7.34 8.08 1.09
C THR A 70 6.29 7.03 1.46
N ILE A 71 5.48 7.31 2.48
CA ILE A 71 4.31 6.49 2.84
C ILE A 71 3.05 7.32 2.64
N ALA A 72 2.17 6.81 1.79
CA ALA A 72 0.85 7.37 1.51
C ALA A 72 -0.26 6.38 1.85
N ASP A 73 -1.32 6.90 2.47
CA ASP A 73 -2.54 6.18 2.79
C ASP A 73 -3.61 6.53 1.74
N ALA A 74 -3.98 5.57 0.93
CA ALA A 74 -4.95 5.77 -0.14
C ALA A 74 -6.37 6.05 0.37
N ARG A 75 -6.74 5.53 1.55
CA ARG A 75 -8.06 5.64 2.21
C ARG A 75 -9.23 5.09 1.39
N PHE A 76 -9.28 5.37 0.10
CA PHE A 76 -10.38 5.00 -0.79
C PHE A 76 -9.89 4.06 -1.89
N ALA A 77 -10.57 2.90 -1.99
CA ALA A 77 -10.38 2.02 -3.14
C ALA A 77 -11.11 2.58 -4.38
N LYS A 78 -12.22 3.29 -4.14
CA LYS A 78 -13.04 3.89 -5.21
C LYS A 78 -13.88 5.05 -4.66
N PRO A 79 -13.81 6.25 -5.26
CA PRO A 79 -12.84 6.63 -6.30
C PRO A 79 -11.40 6.66 -5.75
N ILE A 80 -10.42 6.36 -6.61
CA ILE A 80 -8.99 6.51 -6.28
C ILE A 80 -8.61 8.00 -6.27
N ASP A 81 -7.58 8.36 -5.52
CA ASP A 81 -6.98 9.70 -5.57
C ASP A 81 -6.01 9.79 -6.75
N GLU A 82 -6.52 10.14 -7.92
CA GLU A 82 -5.73 10.24 -9.16
C GLU A 82 -4.58 11.24 -9.02
N GLN A 83 -4.81 12.36 -8.34
CA GLN A 83 -3.79 13.39 -8.13
C GLN A 83 -2.64 12.85 -7.28
N LEU A 84 -2.94 12.24 -6.13
CA LEU A 84 -1.93 11.64 -5.26
C LEU A 84 -1.12 10.56 -6.00
N ILE A 85 -1.80 9.67 -6.74
CA ILE A 85 -1.13 8.60 -7.49
C ILE A 85 -0.19 9.20 -8.54
N GLN A 86 -0.64 10.22 -9.27
CA GLN A 86 0.18 10.89 -10.28
C GLN A 86 1.39 11.59 -9.64
N GLU A 87 1.22 12.27 -8.50
CA GLU A 87 2.31 12.90 -7.76
C GLU A 87 3.35 11.86 -7.30
N LEU A 88 2.90 10.74 -6.73
CA LEU A 88 3.80 9.65 -6.31
C LEU A 88 4.55 9.05 -7.49
N ALA A 89 3.85 8.78 -8.60
CA ALA A 89 4.46 8.18 -9.79
C ALA A 89 5.47 9.12 -10.48
N SER A 90 5.23 10.43 -10.45
CA SER A 90 6.08 11.41 -11.13
C SER A 90 7.30 11.85 -10.29
N SER A 91 7.25 11.66 -8.97
CA SER A 91 8.29 12.14 -8.05
C SER A 91 9.17 11.04 -7.46
N HIS A 92 8.90 9.76 -7.79
CA HIS A 92 9.66 8.62 -7.29
C HIS A 92 10.05 7.67 -8.42
N ASP A 93 11.15 6.94 -8.23
CA ASP A 93 11.61 5.92 -9.18
C ASP A 93 10.85 4.60 -9.01
N ILE A 94 10.29 4.37 -7.81
CA ILE A 94 9.61 3.13 -7.43
C ILE A 94 8.31 3.48 -6.72
N LEU A 95 7.22 2.87 -7.19
CA LEU A 95 5.91 2.90 -6.53
C LEU A 95 5.52 1.48 -6.12
N ILE A 96 5.37 1.26 -4.83
CA ILE A 96 4.83 0.02 -4.26
C ILE A 96 3.37 0.29 -3.88
N VAL A 97 2.45 -0.52 -4.40
CA VAL A 97 1.02 -0.46 -4.05
C VAL A 97 0.68 -1.68 -3.23
N ILE A 98 0.23 -1.50 -1.99
CA ILE A 98 -0.05 -2.60 -1.07
C ILE A 98 -1.48 -2.55 -0.55
N GLU A 99 -2.13 -3.72 -0.52
CA GLU A 99 -3.50 -3.91 -0.03
C GLU A 99 -3.70 -5.30 0.60
N GLU A 100 -4.78 -5.47 1.34
CA GLU A 100 -5.26 -6.77 1.84
C GLU A 100 -6.26 -7.43 0.87
N GLY A 101 -6.42 -6.89 -0.32
CA GLY A 101 -7.24 -7.46 -1.39
C GLY A 101 -6.51 -8.54 -2.17
N SER A 102 -7.24 -9.18 -3.08
CA SER A 102 -6.71 -10.15 -4.05
C SER A 102 -6.27 -9.48 -5.34
N VAL A 103 -5.66 -10.25 -6.23
CA VAL A 103 -5.40 -9.84 -7.62
C VAL A 103 -6.70 -9.35 -8.26
N GLY A 104 -6.66 -8.21 -8.95
CA GLY A 104 -7.86 -7.54 -9.47
C GLY A 104 -8.46 -6.48 -8.53
N GLY A 105 -7.84 -6.25 -7.34
CA GLY A 105 -8.27 -5.27 -6.36
C GLY A 105 -7.80 -3.85 -6.62
N PHE A 106 -7.51 -3.11 -5.54
CA PHE A 106 -7.10 -1.70 -5.60
C PHE A 106 -5.84 -1.48 -6.43
N SER A 107 -4.84 -2.35 -6.29
CA SER A 107 -3.60 -2.26 -7.05
C SER A 107 -3.84 -2.34 -8.57
N SER A 108 -4.84 -3.10 -9.00
CA SER A 108 -5.21 -3.16 -10.42
C SER A 108 -5.85 -1.85 -10.91
N HIS A 109 -6.66 -1.18 -10.07
CA HIS A 109 -7.18 0.15 -10.42
C HIS A 109 -6.06 1.19 -10.54
N VAL A 110 -5.05 1.11 -9.66
CA VAL A 110 -3.88 1.99 -9.74
C VAL A 110 -3.08 1.72 -11.02
N LEU A 111 -2.83 0.45 -11.36
CA LEU A 111 -2.12 0.09 -12.59
C LEU A 111 -2.88 0.53 -13.84
N ASP A 112 -4.18 0.33 -13.90
CA ASP A 112 -5.03 0.79 -15.00
C ASP A 112 -4.93 2.31 -15.18
N PHE A 113 -5.04 3.06 -14.08
CA PHE A 113 -4.85 4.51 -14.08
C PHE A 113 -3.47 4.92 -14.61
N LEU A 114 -2.39 4.34 -14.07
CA LEU A 114 -1.02 4.65 -14.47
C LEU A 114 -0.79 4.37 -15.97
N THR A 115 -1.32 3.25 -16.46
CA THR A 115 -1.23 2.87 -17.87
C THR A 115 -1.98 3.85 -18.76
N ASN A 116 -3.23 4.15 -18.44
CA ASN A 116 -4.06 5.06 -19.25
C ASN A 116 -3.56 6.51 -19.26
N LYS A 117 -2.77 6.91 -18.25
CA LYS A 117 -2.12 8.23 -18.19
C LYS A 117 -0.72 8.25 -18.77
N GLY A 118 -0.22 7.14 -19.33
CA GLY A 118 1.15 7.04 -19.86
C GLY A 118 2.26 7.17 -18.80
N LEU A 119 1.93 7.00 -17.51
CA LEU A 119 2.88 7.14 -16.42
C LEU A 119 3.83 5.93 -16.30
N LEU A 120 3.57 4.85 -17.04
CA LEU A 120 4.43 3.68 -17.15
C LEU A 120 5.37 3.70 -18.36
N ASP A 121 5.29 4.73 -19.22
CA ASP A 121 6.10 4.82 -20.44
C ASP A 121 7.57 5.21 -20.16
N GLY A 122 7.88 5.59 -18.94
CA GLY A 122 9.21 6.00 -18.51
C GLY A 122 9.97 4.94 -17.68
N THR A 123 10.72 5.41 -16.69
CA THR A 123 11.59 4.57 -15.85
C THR A 123 10.95 4.11 -14.54
N LEU A 124 9.71 4.53 -14.28
CA LEU A 124 9.00 4.17 -13.05
C LEU A 124 8.86 2.65 -12.93
N LYS A 125 9.32 2.12 -11.81
CA LYS A 125 9.13 0.71 -11.46
C LYS A 125 7.94 0.57 -10.52
N VAL A 126 6.93 -0.19 -10.92
CA VAL A 126 5.77 -0.46 -10.05
C VAL A 126 5.85 -1.87 -9.48
N ARG A 127 5.49 -2.04 -8.22
CA ARG A 127 5.31 -3.34 -7.55
C ARG A 127 3.96 -3.35 -6.85
N THR A 128 3.20 -4.41 -7.06
CA THR A 128 1.93 -4.66 -6.37
C THR A 128 2.12 -5.73 -5.32
N MET A 129 1.58 -5.49 -4.13
CA MET A 129 1.58 -6.42 -3.01
C MET A 129 0.13 -6.62 -2.57
N CYS A 130 -0.39 -7.82 -2.82
CA CYS A 130 -1.75 -8.23 -2.48
C CYS A 130 -1.76 -9.71 -2.10
N LEU A 131 -2.88 -10.23 -1.66
CA LEU A 131 -3.01 -11.66 -1.38
C LEU A 131 -2.73 -12.48 -2.65
N PRO A 132 -1.94 -13.57 -2.55
CA PRO A 132 -1.61 -14.42 -3.67
C PRO A 132 -2.86 -15.14 -4.19
N ASP A 133 -2.85 -15.52 -5.49
CA ASP A 133 -3.94 -16.27 -6.11
C ASP A 133 -3.85 -17.77 -5.76
N ARG A 134 -3.91 -18.05 -4.47
CA ARG A 134 -3.96 -19.40 -3.89
C ARG A 134 -4.67 -19.37 -2.55
N PHE A 135 -5.14 -20.52 -2.09
CA PHE A 135 -5.65 -20.64 -0.72
C PHE A 135 -4.49 -20.51 0.28
N LEU A 136 -4.73 -19.72 1.33
CA LEU A 136 -3.87 -19.66 2.51
C LEU A 136 -4.45 -20.57 3.59
N ASP A 137 -3.60 -21.34 4.24
CA ASP A 137 -4.02 -22.20 5.35
C ASP A 137 -4.58 -21.36 6.50
N HIS A 138 -5.50 -21.96 7.28
CA HIS A 138 -6.07 -21.30 8.42
C HIS A 138 -5.01 -21.05 9.49
N ASN A 139 -4.88 -19.77 9.86
CA ASN A 139 -3.95 -19.33 10.92
C ASN A 139 -4.39 -17.97 11.46
N SER A 140 -3.62 -17.40 12.41
CA SER A 140 -3.83 -16.03 12.83
C SER A 140 -3.63 -15.06 11.64
N PRO A 141 -4.30 -13.90 11.63
CA PRO A 141 -4.13 -12.90 10.56
C PRO A 141 -2.66 -12.53 10.31
N GLU A 142 -1.87 -12.37 11.36
CA GLU A 142 -0.45 -12.01 11.26
C GLU A 142 0.36 -13.08 10.50
N VAL A 143 0.13 -14.35 10.82
CA VAL A 143 0.80 -15.47 10.14
C VAL A 143 0.37 -15.55 8.69
N GLN A 144 -0.94 -15.38 8.40
CA GLN A 144 -1.46 -15.39 7.03
C GLN A 144 -0.91 -14.22 6.21
N TYR A 145 -0.81 -13.01 6.78
CA TYR A 145 -0.21 -11.86 6.08
C TYR A 145 1.28 -12.03 5.85
N LYS A 146 2.01 -12.63 6.79
CA LYS A 146 3.42 -12.96 6.61
C LYS A 146 3.61 -14.00 5.50
N GLU A 147 2.80 -15.05 5.48
CA GLU A 147 2.80 -16.05 4.42
C GLU A 147 2.42 -15.47 3.05
N ALA A 148 1.50 -14.50 3.04
CA ALA A 148 1.14 -13.75 1.84
C ALA A 148 2.20 -12.73 1.39
N GLY A 149 3.24 -12.50 2.19
CA GLY A 149 4.27 -11.50 1.89
C GLY A 149 3.82 -10.05 2.06
N LEU A 150 2.90 -9.78 3.01
CA LEU A 150 2.28 -8.47 3.23
C LEU A 150 2.68 -7.83 4.56
N ASP A 151 3.74 -8.29 5.21
CA ASP A 151 4.33 -7.71 6.41
C ASP A 151 5.44 -6.69 6.07
N SER A 152 5.94 -6.00 7.08
CA SER A 152 6.98 -4.99 6.96
C SER A 152 8.28 -5.53 6.37
N GLU A 153 8.67 -6.77 6.71
CA GLU A 153 9.88 -7.42 6.19
C GLU A 153 9.79 -7.60 4.67
N HIS A 154 8.63 -8.01 4.15
CA HIS A 154 8.43 -8.18 2.72
C HIS A 154 8.33 -6.86 1.97
N ILE A 155 7.79 -5.81 2.59
CA ILE A 155 7.80 -4.45 2.02
C ILE A 155 9.24 -3.96 1.87
N VAL A 156 10.09 -4.13 2.91
CA VAL A 156 11.52 -3.80 2.86
C VAL A 156 12.22 -4.57 1.75
N LYS A 157 12.02 -5.89 1.67
CA LYS A 157 12.60 -6.73 0.60
C LYS A 157 12.18 -6.27 -0.79
N THR A 158 10.91 -5.94 -0.97
CA THR A 158 10.36 -5.45 -2.23
C THR A 158 11.01 -4.13 -2.64
N ALA A 159 11.15 -3.18 -1.71
CA ALA A 159 11.80 -1.90 -1.94
C ALA A 159 13.27 -2.07 -2.34
N LEU A 160 14.04 -2.85 -1.57
CA LEU A 160 15.46 -3.09 -1.83
C LEU A 160 15.66 -3.84 -3.15
N SER A 161 14.84 -4.84 -3.45
CA SER A 161 14.89 -5.56 -4.73
C SER A 161 14.62 -4.64 -5.92
N ALA A 162 13.64 -3.76 -5.81
CA ALA A 162 13.31 -2.80 -6.87
C ALA A 162 14.44 -1.76 -7.09
N LEU A 163 15.20 -1.43 -6.03
CA LEU A 163 16.42 -0.61 -6.10
C LEU A 163 17.61 -1.34 -6.72
N GLY A 164 17.55 -2.66 -6.92
CA GLY A 164 18.62 -3.45 -7.52
C GLY A 164 19.60 -4.08 -6.52
N HIS A 165 19.28 -4.05 -5.22
CA HIS A 165 20.05 -4.76 -4.21
C HIS A 165 19.79 -6.28 -4.30
N LYS A 166 20.74 -7.03 -4.89
CA LYS A 166 20.58 -8.46 -5.24
C LYS A 166 20.60 -9.42 -4.04
N ASP A 167 21.08 -9.01 -2.88
CA ASP A 167 21.37 -9.92 -1.75
C ASP A 167 20.17 -10.17 -0.80
N VAL A 168 18.99 -9.69 -1.12
CA VAL A 168 17.84 -9.69 -0.20
C VAL A 168 16.73 -10.67 -0.61
N VAL A 169 16.79 -11.27 -1.78
CA VAL A 169 15.67 -12.06 -2.31
C VAL A 169 16.05 -13.54 -2.42
N LYS A 170 15.68 -14.35 -1.41
CA LYS A 170 15.31 -15.74 -1.70
C LYS A 170 13.86 -15.71 -2.17
N PRO A 171 13.55 -16.21 -3.38
CA PRO A 171 12.17 -16.28 -3.83
C PRO A 171 11.38 -17.16 -2.85
N VAL A 172 10.20 -16.69 -2.45
CA VAL A 172 9.20 -17.57 -1.84
C VAL A 172 8.88 -18.59 -2.91
N SER A 173 9.27 -19.84 -2.70
CA SER A 173 8.95 -20.94 -3.61
C SER A 173 7.44 -21.06 -3.79
N ALA A 174 7.03 -21.11 -5.04
CA ALA A 174 5.65 -21.34 -5.45
C ALA A 174 5.11 -22.68 -4.92
#